data_483de398dfed0122ba35ec4388990f17
#
_entry.id   483de398dfed0122ba35ec4388990f17
#
_cell.length_a   1.000
_cell.length_b   1.000
_cell.length_c   1.000
_cell.angle_alpha   90.00
_cell.angle_beta   90.00
_cell.angle_gamma   90.00
#
_symmetry.space_group_name_H-M   'P 1'
#
loop_
_entity.id
_entity.type
_entity.pdbx_description
1 polymer ?
#
loop_
_entity_poly.entity_id
_entity_poly.type
_entity_poly.pdbx_seq_one_letter_code
_entity_poly.pdbx_strand_id
1 'polypeptide(L)'
;MLATASMGVRAQYDPSFSHYFDMEPSFNPAAVGKRAVLNVTGAYALSMAGFSGNPQTAYIGADIPFYALKTYHGVGVTLMSDKIGAFSHQRLQGTYALKFKLFGGQMSVGVQAGLLSESLNSSKIDLDDQKNDPAFPSAQVEGNAFDMSAGLYFTRGPLYAGLSVQHLTSPLIHLGETNELQVDRTFYLTGGYNIQLRNPFLSIQPSFLVRSDLVAWRGDVTGRLTYRHEKKMLYLGASYSPGTSVTALVGGSFHGIVLGYSYEFYTSGISLINGSHELFVSYQQDINLVKKGKNRHQSVRIL
;
A
#
# COMPACT_ATOMS: atom_id res chain seq x y z
N MET A 1 20.67 19.91 -36.79
CA MET A 1 20.88 19.59 -35.38
C MET A 1 19.55 19.06 -34.80
N LEU A 2 19.36 17.75 -34.81
CA LEU A 2 18.22 17.13 -34.07
C LEU A 2 18.62 17.01 -32.61
N ALA A 3 17.95 17.73 -31.72
CA ALA A 3 18.07 17.52 -30.30
C ALA A 3 17.34 16.21 -29.96
N THR A 4 18.10 15.14 -29.74
CA THR A 4 17.60 13.92 -29.13
C THR A 4 17.31 14.23 -27.66
N ALA A 5 16.05 14.50 -27.32
CA ALA A 5 15.60 14.49 -25.95
C ALA A 5 15.77 13.05 -25.44
N SER A 6 16.77 12.79 -24.62
CA SER A 6 16.89 11.56 -23.87
C SER A 6 15.73 11.57 -22.85
N MET A 7 14.66 10.89 -23.18
CA MET A 7 13.61 10.55 -22.20
C MET A 7 14.27 9.54 -21.25
N GLY A 8 14.74 10.01 -20.09
CA GLY A 8 15.17 9.15 -19.02
C GLY A 8 13.97 8.32 -18.57
N VAL A 9 13.98 7.03 -18.84
CA VAL A 9 13.03 6.09 -18.30
C VAL A 9 13.32 5.98 -16.81
N ARG A 10 12.53 6.66 -15.98
CA ARG A 10 12.57 6.49 -14.52
C ARG A 10 11.45 5.54 -14.15
N ALA A 11 11.79 4.44 -13.50
CA ALA A 11 10.81 3.53 -12.90
C ALA A 11 10.38 4.09 -11.55
N GLN A 12 9.08 3.99 -11.24
CA GLN A 12 8.59 4.31 -9.90
C GLN A 12 9.17 3.31 -8.91
N TYR A 13 9.76 3.80 -7.82
CA TYR A 13 10.42 3.01 -6.80
C TYR A 13 9.43 2.12 -6.02
N ASP A 14 8.30 2.68 -5.61
CA ASP A 14 7.33 1.98 -4.77
C ASP A 14 6.50 0.94 -5.54
N PRO A 15 6.39 -0.30 -5.04
CA PRO A 15 5.50 -1.30 -5.62
C PRO A 15 4.03 -0.92 -5.46
N SER A 16 3.18 -1.50 -6.29
CA SER A 16 1.75 -1.23 -6.34
C SER A 16 0.96 -2.49 -6.07
N PHE A 17 -0.07 -2.37 -5.23
CA PHE A 17 -1.02 -3.42 -4.97
C PHE A 17 -2.38 -3.10 -5.58
N SER A 18 -3.01 -4.09 -6.18
CA SER A 18 -4.36 -3.95 -6.75
C SER A 18 -5.44 -3.79 -5.67
N HIS A 19 -5.20 -4.37 -4.47
CA HIS A 19 -6.06 -4.23 -3.29
C HIS A 19 -5.70 -2.99 -2.44
N TYR A 20 -5.23 -1.90 -3.07
CA TYR A 20 -4.81 -0.67 -2.37
C TYR A 20 -5.86 -0.15 -1.38
N PHE A 21 -7.14 -0.32 -1.65
CA PHE A 21 -8.26 0.13 -0.81
C PHE A 21 -8.38 -0.63 0.54
N ASP A 22 -7.79 -1.81 0.65
CA ASP A 22 -7.67 -2.58 1.90
C ASP A 22 -6.26 -2.49 2.50
N MET A 23 -5.28 -1.95 1.74
CA MET A 23 -3.88 -1.82 2.11
C MET A 23 -3.42 -0.36 2.26
N GLU A 24 -4.33 0.57 2.53
CA GLU A 24 -4.00 2.00 2.64
C GLU A 24 -2.85 2.34 3.62
N PRO A 25 -2.64 1.63 4.75
CA PRO A 25 -1.48 1.84 5.61
C PRO A 25 -0.12 1.62 4.93
N SER A 26 -0.07 0.91 3.78
CA SER A 26 1.17 0.68 3.04
C SER A 26 1.72 1.93 2.35
N PHE A 27 0.85 2.91 2.03
CA PHE A 27 1.22 4.14 1.34
C PHE A 27 0.74 5.43 2.04
N ASN A 28 -0.19 5.33 3.02
CA ASN A 28 -0.67 6.49 3.78
C ASN A 28 -0.64 6.20 5.28
N PRO A 29 0.29 6.80 6.04
CA PRO A 29 0.41 6.58 7.48
C PRO A 29 -0.81 7.04 8.27
N ALA A 30 -1.61 8.00 7.76
CA ALA A 30 -2.81 8.47 8.43
C ALA A 30 -3.97 7.45 8.41
N ALA A 31 -3.85 6.39 7.60
CA ALA A 31 -4.87 5.35 7.50
C ALA A 31 -4.77 4.28 8.61
N VAL A 32 -3.68 4.22 9.39
CA VAL A 32 -3.54 3.24 10.48
C VAL A 32 -4.62 3.42 11.54
N GLY A 33 -5.17 2.32 12.02
CA GLY A 33 -6.23 2.32 13.03
C GLY A 33 -7.51 3.04 12.57
N LYS A 34 -7.81 3.10 11.29
CA LYS A 34 -9.03 3.76 10.76
C LYS A 34 -10.32 3.08 11.19
N ARG A 35 -10.28 1.80 11.51
CA ARG A 35 -11.40 1.00 12.03
C ARG A 35 -11.10 0.55 13.45
N ALA A 36 -12.14 0.30 14.24
CA ALA A 36 -12.02 -0.20 15.62
C ALA A 36 -11.70 -1.71 15.65
N VAL A 37 -10.65 -2.11 14.94
CA VAL A 37 -10.18 -3.50 14.83
C VAL A 37 -8.66 -3.57 15.00
N LEU A 38 -8.16 -4.66 15.55
CA LEU A 38 -6.80 -5.10 15.29
C LEU A 38 -6.80 -5.65 13.86
N ASN A 39 -5.98 -5.08 13.01
CA ASN A 39 -5.86 -5.49 11.62
C ASN A 39 -4.45 -6.03 11.38
N VAL A 40 -4.34 -7.25 10.86
CA VAL A 40 -3.08 -7.85 10.43
C VAL A 40 -3.24 -8.22 8.97
N THR A 41 -2.41 -7.65 8.11
CA THR A 41 -2.54 -7.77 6.66
C THR A 41 -1.26 -8.36 6.07
N GLY A 42 -1.42 -9.32 5.17
CA GLY A 42 -0.37 -9.83 4.31
C GLY A 42 -0.78 -9.73 2.85
N ALA A 43 0.16 -9.45 1.97
CA ALA A 43 -0.03 -9.51 0.54
C ALA A 43 1.21 -10.02 -0.17
N TYR A 44 1.00 -10.71 -1.28
CA TYR A 44 2.05 -11.14 -2.17
C TYR A 44 1.65 -10.85 -3.62
N ALA A 45 2.48 -10.08 -4.31
CA ALA A 45 2.28 -9.75 -5.71
C ALA A 45 3.42 -10.34 -6.55
N LEU A 46 3.04 -11.05 -7.60
CA LEU A 46 3.91 -11.61 -8.62
C LEU A 46 3.62 -10.85 -9.93
N SER A 47 4.43 -9.84 -10.23
CA SER A 47 4.24 -9.02 -11.41
C SER A 47 4.89 -9.65 -12.64
N MET A 48 4.27 -9.50 -13.81
CA MET A 48 4.80 -10.00 -15.09
C MET A 48 5.21 -11.49 -14.98
N ALA A 49 4.28 -12.34 -14.53
CA ALA A 49 4.54 -13.76 -14.32
C ALA A 49 5.10 -14.43 -15.60
N GLY A 50 6.15 -15.25 -15.46
CA GLY A 50 6.80 -15.96 -16.57
C GLY A 50 8.04 -15.27 -17.15
N PHE A 51 8.37 -14.05 -16.75
CA PHE A 51 9.66 -13.43 -17.09
C PHE A 51 10.73 -13.77 -16.06
N SER A 52 11.95 -13.99 -16.50
CA SER A 52 13.10 -14.18 -15.61
C SER A 52 13.37 -12.89 -14.83
N GLY A 53 13.51 -12.99 -13.51
CA GLY A 53 13.75 -11.81 -12.66
C GLY A 53 12.54 -10.89 -12.50
N ASN A 54 11.32 -11.37 -12.74
CA ASN A 54 10.09 -10.60 -12.58
C ASN A 54 9.91 -10.04 -11.16
N PRO A 55 9.27 -8.87 -11.00
CA PRO A 55 9.05 -8.28 -9.69
C PRO A 55 8.20 -9.16 -8.78
N GLN A 56 8.64 -9.33 -7.54
CA GLN A 56 7.97 -10.10 -6.48
C GLN A 56 7.94 -9.26 -5.21
N THR A 57 6.74 -8.85 -4.82
CA THR A 57 6.54 -8.00 -3.65
C THR A 57 5.82 -8.76 -2.57
N ALA A 58 6.38 -8.82 -1.37
CA ALA A 58 5.75 -9.31 -0.16
C ALA A 58 5.52 -8.14 0.82
N TYR A 59 4.34 -8.08 1.42
CA TYR A 59 3.95 -7.09 2.41
C TYR A 59 3.34 -7.76 3.63
N ILE A 60 3.73 -7.31 4.81
CA ILE A 60 3.09 -7.63 6.08
C ILE A 60 2.91 -6.34 6.85
N GLY A 61 1.70 -6.09 7.35
CA GLY A 61 1.38 -4.94 8.17
C GLY A 61 0.47 -5.32 9.33
N ALA A 62 0.62 -4.63 10.43
CA ALA A 62 -0.32 -4.72 11.55
C ALA A 62 -0.63 -3.32 12.06
N ASP A 63 -1.89 -3.05 12.33
CA ASP A 63 -2.33 -1.78 12.88
C ASP A 63 -3.47 -1.94 13.88
N ILE A 64 -3.50 -1.02 14.84
CA ILE A 64 -4.49 -1.02 15.92
C ILE A 64 -4.83 0.42 16.32
N PRO A 65 -6.11 0.77 16.51
CA PRO A 65 -6.50 2.01 17.15
C PRO A 65 -6.50 1.89 18.65
N PHE A 66 -6.29 3.00 19.34
CA PHE A 66 -6.48 3.11 20.79
C PHE A 66 -7.01 4.49 21.16
N TYR A 67 -7.56 4.62 22.35
CA TYR A 67 -8.07 5.87 22.90
C TYR A 67 -7.18 6.35 24.04
N ALA A 68 -6.55 7.52 23.87
CA ALA A 68 -5.71 8.18 24.86
C ALA A 68 -5.87 9.70 24.76
N LEU A 69 -5.51 10.44 25.79
CA LEU A 69 -5.49 11.93 25.79
C LEU A 69 -6.78 12.56 25.24
N LYS A 70 -7.93 11.94 25.51
CA LYS A 70 -9.28 12.36 25.05
C LYS A 70 -9.49 12.29 23.53
N THR A 71 -8.63 11.65 22.79
CA THR A 71 -8.75 11.47 21.35
C THR A 71 -8.41 10.03 20.91
N TYR A 72 -8.68 9.72 19.65
CA TYR A 72 -8.33 8.44 19.04
C TYR A 72 -6.97 8.52 18.38
N HIS A 73 -6.22 7.45 18.49
CA HIS A 73 -4.91 7.28 17.91
C HIS A 73 -4.88 5.99 17.10
N GLY A 74 -3.96 5.87 16.17
CA GLY A 74 -3.61 4.64 15.48
C GLY A 74 -2.12 4.40 15.59
N VAL A 75 -1.72 3.16 15.77
CA VAL A 75 -0.32 2.72 15.63
C VAL A 75 -0.25 1.53 14.72
N GLY A 76 0.85 1.37 14.03
CA GLY A 76 1.08 0.26 13.13
C GLY A 76 2.55 0.00 12.90
N VAL A 77 2.82 -1.18 12.37
CA VAL A 77 4.14 -1.59 11.87
C VAL A 77 3.95 -2.24 10.52
N THR A 78 4.87 -1.98 9.61
CA THR A 78 4.87 -2.56 8.26
C THR A 78 6.25 -3.09 7.90
N LEU A 79 6.27 -4.23 7.24
CA LEU A 79 7.43 -4.83 6.61
C LEU A 79 7.09 -5.06 5.14
N MET A 80 7.94 -4.61 4.25
CA MET A 80 7.81 -4.86 2.82
C MET A 80 9.14 -5.36 2.27
N SER A 81 9.07 -6.32 1.36
CA SER A 81 10.22 -6.83 0.60
C SER A 81 9.82 -6.90 -0.86
N ASP A 82 10.56 -6.20 -1.70
CA ASP A 82 10.37 -6.19 -3.14
C ASP A 82 11.65 -6.63 -3.83
N LYS A 83 11.53 -7.59 -4.76
CA LYS A 83 12.65 -8.15 -5.52
C LYS A 83 12.42 -7.93 -6.99
N ILE A 84 13.34 -7.26 -7.67
CA ILE A 84 13.27 -6.94 -9.10
C ILE A 84 14.61 -7.29 -9.74
N GLY A 85 14.67 -8.43 -10.43
CA GLY A 85 15.92 -8.90 -11.04
C GLY A 85 17.01 -9.13 -10.00
N ALA A 86 18.10 -8.33 -10.09
CA ALA A 86 19.22 -8.37 -9.15
C ALA A 86 19.03 -7.49 -7.90
N PHE A 87 18.04 -6.60 -7.91
CA PHE A 87 17.77 -5.68 -6.80
C PHE A 87 16.80 -6.29 -5.78
N SER A 88 17.03 -6.00 -4.52
CA SER A 88 16.11 -6.32 -3.44
C SER A 88 15.95 -5.11 -2.52
N HIS A 89 14.71 -4.63 -2.38
CA HIS A 89 14.32 -3.49 -1.56
C HIS A 89 13.57 -4.02 -0.34
N GLN A 90 14.02 -3.65 0.84
CA GLN A 90 13.34 -4.00 2.10
C GLN A 90 13.03 -2.74 2.88
N ARG A 91 11.83 -2.71 3.49
CA ARG A 91 11.36 -1.55 4.25
C ARG A 91 10.71 -2.03 5.54
N LEU A 92 11.23 -1.56 6.67
CA LEU A 92 10.64 -1.78 8.00
C LEU A 92 10.27 -0.42 8.59
N GLN A 93 9.00 -0.21 8.90
CA GLN A 93 8.50 1.10 9.33
C GLN A 93 7.53 0.98 10.49
N GLY A 94 7.65 1.91 11.45
CA GLY A 94 6.67 2.17 12.50
C GLY A 94 5.81 3.38 12.16
N THR A 95 4.53 3.31 12.44
CA THR A 95 3.54 4.32 12.03
C THR A 95 2.72 4.78 13.23
N TYR A 96 2.45 6.08 13.28
CA TYR A 96 1.56 6.69 14.26
C TYR A 96 0.59 7.65 13.58
N ALA A 97 -0.68 7.66 14.00
CA ALA A 97 -1.70 8.58 13.51
C ALA A 97 -2.53 9.16 14.67
N LEU A 98 -2.78 10.45 14.60
CA LEU A 98 -3.67 11.20 15.47
C LEU A 98 -4.99 11.45 14.75
N LYS A 99 -6.12 11.21 15.44
CA LYS A 99 -7.46 11.34 14.86
C LYS A 99 -8.30 12.34 15.64
N PHE A 100 -8.95 13.25 14.93
CA PHE A 100 -9.81 14.27 15.52
C PHE A 100 -11.01 14.57 14.62
N LYS A 101 -12.05 15.16 15.20
CA LYS A 101 -13.24 15.55 14.44
C LYS A 101 -13.01 16.87 13.73
N LEU A 102 -13.28 16.92 12.42
CA LEU A 102 -13.18 18.13 11.60
C LEU A 102 -14.23 18.08 10.48
N PHE A 103 -14.85 19.20 10.16
CA PHE A 103 -15.85 19.36 9.08
C PHE A 103 -16.98 18.32 9.10
N GLY A 104 -17.41 17.89 10.29
CA GLY A 104 -18.46 16.89 10.44
C GLY A 104 -18.01 15.45 10.10
N GLY A 105 -16.74 15.24 9.89
CA GLY A 105 -16.09 13.95 9.68
C GLY A 105 -14.97 13.69 10.68
N GLN A 106 -14.17 12.66 10.40
CA GLN A 106 -12.94 12.35 11.13
C GLN A 106 -11.73 12.63 10.25
N MET A 107 -10.86 13.51 10.71
CA MET A 107 -9.54 13.78 10.12
C MET A 107 -8.49 12.96 10.89
N SER A 108 -7.56 12.39 10.15
CA SER A 108 -6.38 11.70 10.69
C SER A 108 -5.13 12.32 10.10
N VAL A 109 -4.13 12.57 10.93
CA VAL A 109 -2.78 13.00 10.53
C VAL A 109 -1.83 11.92 10.97
N GLY A 110 -1.02 11.41 10.05
CA GLY A 110 -0.13 10.29 10.31
C GLY A 110 1.31 10.59 9.92
N VAL A 111 2.22 9.98 10.65
CA VAL A 111 3.65 9.96 10.37
C VAL A 111 4.15 8.53 10.43
N GLN A 112 5.13 8.23 9.61
CA GLN A 112 5.78 6.93 9.54
C GLN A 112 7.28 7.14 9.48
N ALA A 113 8.04 6.30 10.16
CA ALA A 113 9.48 6.34 10.16
C ALA A 113 10.06 4.93 10.22
N GLY A 114 11.20 4.71 9.58
CA GLY A 114 11.81 3.39 9.54
C GLY A 114 13.10 3.34 8.74
N LEU A 115 13.46 2.13 8.39
CA LEU A 115 14.68 1.80 7.66
C LEU A 115 14.33 1.25 6.27
N LEU A 116 15.06 1.76 5.29
CA LEU A 116 15.17 1.18 3.94
C LEU A 116 16.48 0.41 3.89
N SER A 117 16.44 -0.78 3.33
CA SER A 117 17.61 -1.61 3.05
C SER A 117 17.56 -2.02 1.58
N GLU A 118 18.59 -1.65 0.86
CA GLU A 118 18.77 -1.94 -0.56
C GLU A 118 19.90 -2.92 -0.74
N SER A 119 19.70 -3.92 -1.59
CA SER A 119 20.78 -4.81 -1.97
C SER A 119 20.82 -5.06 -3.47
N LEU A 120 22.01 -5.13 -4.01
CA LEU A 120 22.29 -5.50 -5.40
C LEU A 120 23.10 -6.77 -5.42
N ASN A 121 22.56 -7.81 -6.03
CA ASN A 121 23.24 -9.09 -6.22
C ASN A 121 23.74 -9.20 -7.65
N SER A 122 24.99 -8.86 -7.86
CA SER A 122 25.64 -8.88 -9.17
C SER A 122 25.84 -10.29 -9.76
N SER A 123 25.80 -11.35 -8.94
CA SER A 123 25.92 -12.72 -9.45
C SER A 123 24.72 -13.16 -10.33
N LYS A 124 23.63 -12.38 -10.30
CA LYS A 124 22.44 -12.59 -11.15
C LYS A 124 22.47 -11.80 -12.45
N ILE A 125 23.49 -10.96 -12.64
CA ILE A 125 23.66 -10.18 -13.86
C ILE A 125 24.60 -11.00 -14.77
N ASP A 126 24.08 -11.45 -15.91
CA ASP A 126 24.86 -12.16 -16.91
C ASP A 126 25.70 -11.13 -17.69
N LEU A 127 26.99 -11.10 -17.39
CA LEU A 127 27.95 -10.22 -18.04
C LEU A 127 28.77 -11.07 -19.05
N ASP A 128 28.18 -11.30 -20.24
CA ASP A 128 28.73 -12.18 -21.26
C ASP A 128 30.17 -11.78 -21.73
N ASP A 129 30.59 -10.51 -21.56
CA ASP A 129 31.88 -10.01 -22.02
C ASP A 129 32.69 -9.12 -21.05
N GLN A 130 32.18 -8.85 -19.84
CA GLN A 130 32.81 -7.86 -18.94
C GLN A 130 33.00 -8.36 -17.51
N LYS A 131 33.71 -9.46 -17.33
CA LYS A 131 34.03 -10.02 -15.99
C LYS A 131 34.83 -9.07 -15.06
N ASN A 132 35.24 -7.89 -15.55
CA ASN A 132 36.04 -6.90 -14.82
C ASN A 132 35.54 -5.45 -14.99
N ASP A 133 34.23 -5.21 -15.15
CA ASP A 133 33.70 -3.85 -15.13
C ASP A 133 33.73 -3.30 -13.71
N PRO A 134 34.52 -2.26 -13.39
CA PRO A 134 34.56 -1.67 -12.03
C PRO A 134 33.24 -1.06 -11.58
N ALA A 135 32.28 -0.82 -12.49
CA ALA A 135 30.96 -0.29 -12.17
C ALA A 135 30.05 -1.33 -11.55
N PHE A 136 30.37 -2.63 -11.71
CA PHE A 136 29.60 -3.70 -11.11
C PHE A 136 30.37 -4.36 -9.96
N PRO A 137 29.85 -4.35 -8.73
CA PRO A 137 30.51 -5.02 -7.63
C PRO A 137 30.57 -6.52 -7.89
N SER A 138 31.73 -7.13 -7.62
CA SER A 138 31.95 -8.58 -7.80
C SER A 138 31.19 -9.44 -6.77
N ALA A 139 30.59 -8.82 -5.75
CA ALA A 139 29.82 -9.47 -4.69
C ALA A 139 28.51 -8.72 -4.44
N GLN A 140 27.62 -9.32 -3.63
CA GLN A 140 26.43 -8.63 -3.15
C GLN A 140 26.84 -7.41 -2.32
N VAL A 141 26.25 -6.25 -2.63
CA VAL A 141 26.41 -5.01 -1.88
C VAL A 141 25.08 -4.60 -1.27
N GLU A 142 25.16 -4.01 -0.10
CA GLU A 142 23.99 -3.57 0.66
C GLU A 142 24.19 -2.15 1.17
N GLY A 143 23.09 -1.40 1.23
CA GLY A 143 23.05 -0.06 1.80
C GLY A 143 21.77 0.15 2.58
N ASN A 144 21.86 0.94 3.64
CA ASN A 144 20.72 1.24 4.50
C ASN A 144 20.54 2.75 4.64
N ALA A 145 19.28 3.19 4.74
CA ALA A 145 18.97 4.58 5.02
C ALA A 145 17.75 4.70 5.93
N PHE A 146 17.70 5.81 6.67
CA PHE A 146 16.52 6.20 7.43
C PHE A 146 15.55 6.93 6.52
N ASP A 147 14.25 6.59 6.62
CA ASP A 147 13.21 7.22 5.83
C ASP A 147 12.00 7.60 6.67
N MET A 148 11.30 8.64 6.23
CA MET A 148 10.08 9.14 6.83
C MET A 148 8.98 9.34 5.79
N SER A 149 7.74 9.24 6.26
CA SER A 149 6.55 9.52 5.45
C SER A 149 5.52 10.26 6.28
N ALA A 150 4.64 11.02 5.62
CA ALA A 150 3.54 11.71 6.27
C ALA A 150 2.26 11.61 5.45
N GLY A 151 1.12 11.74 6.12
CA GLY A 151 -0.16 11.66 5.43
C GLY A 151 -1.31 12.31 6.18
N LEU A 152 -2.35 12.57 5.42
CA LEU A 152 -3.66 13.03 5.86
C LEU A 152 -4.70 12.03 5.39
N TYR A 153 -5.72 11.79 6.20
CA TYR A 153 -6.83 10.92 5.83
C TYR A 153 -8.13 11.45 6.43
N PHE A 154 -9.13 11.60 5.61
CA PHE A 154 -10.44 12.13 5.99
C PHE A 154 -11.54 11.13 5.69
N THR A 155 -12.46 10.96 6.63
CA THR A 155 -13.67 10.14 6.44
C THR A 155 -14.91 10.90 6.90
N ARG A 156 -15.97 10.85 6.09
CA ARG A 156 -17.28 11.40 6.43
C ARG A 156 -18.39 10.54 5.86
N GLY A 157 -19.05 9.78 6.71
CA GLY A 157 -20.07 8.83 6.27
C GLY A 157 -19.50 7.83 5.27
N PRO A 158 -20.04 7.74 4.04
CA PRO A 158 -19.59 6.81 3.03
C PRO A 158 -18.34 7.28 2.26
N LEU A 159 -17.91 8.54 2.43
CA LEU A 159 -16.80 9.17 1.72
C LEU A 159 -15.50 8.99 2.50
N TYR A 160 -14.41 8.70 1.79
CA TYR A 160 -13.06 8.88 2.30
C TYR A 160 -12.14 9.53 1.25
N ALA A 161 -11.13 10.22 1.73
CA ALA A 161 -10.05 10.77 0.92
C ALA A 161 -8.74 10.75 1.71
N GLY A 162 -7.63 10.53 1.03
CA GLY A 162 -6.31 10.48 1.63
C GLY A 162 -5.27 11.16 0.74
N LEU A 163 -4.32 11.82 1.37
CA LEU A 163 -3.15 12.41 0.75
C LEU A 163 -1.92 11.98 1.54
N SER A 164 -0.87 11.53 0.90
CA SER A 164 0.37 11.18 1.58
C SER A 164 1.60 11.41 0.71
N VAL A 165 2.73 11.50 1.39
CA VAL A 165 4.05 11.60 0.78
C VAL A 165 4.91 10.54 1.44
N GLN A 166 5.44 9.64 0.64
CA GLN A 166 6.46 8.66 1.01
C GLN A 166 7.85 9.24 0.71
N HIS A 167 8.86 8.74 1.39
CA HIS A 167 10.27 9.12 1.18
C HIS A 167 10.51 10.63 1.34
N LEU A 168 9.99 11.22 2.41
CA LEU A 168 10.15 12.66 2.70
C LEU A 168 11.62 13.07 2.85
N THR A 169 12.46 12.18 3.35
CA THR A 169 13.90 12.38 3.53
C THR A 169 14.66 12.32 2.20
N SER A 170 14.02 11.78 1.14
CA SER A 170 14.68 11.50 -0.16
C SER A 170 16.07 10.89 0.05
N PRO A 171 16.17 9.72 0.71
CA PRO A 171 17.45 9.21 1.14
C PRO A 171 18.34 8.82 -0.05
N LEU A 172 19.63 9.12 0.07
CA LEU A 172 20.66 8.62 -0.80
C LEU A 172 21.27 7.38 -0.15
N ILE A 173 21.20 6.25 -0.83
CA ILE A 173 21.66 4.96 -0.33
C ILE A 173 22.94 4.59 -1.08
N HIS A 174 24.05 4.43 -0.35
CA HIS A 174 25.32 4.00 -0.91
C HIS A 174 25.35 2.47 -0.99
N LEU A 175 25.55 1.94 -2.20
CA LEU A 175 25.64 0.52 -2.50
C LEU A 175 27.11 0.17 -2.83
N GLY A 176 27.87 -0.25 -1.82
CA GLY A 176 29.32 -0.44 -1.96
C GLY A 176 30.07 0.90 -2.03
N GLU A 177 31.20 0.92 -2.74
CA GLU A 177 32.08 2.10 -2.81
C GLU A 177 31.75 3.06 -3.94
N THR A 178 31.05 2.59 -5.00
CA THR A 178 30.91 3.34 -6.25
C THR A 178 29.46 3.61 -6.68
N ASN A 179 28.48 2.92 -6.10
CA ASN A 179 27.09 3.04 -6.55
C ASN A 179 26.24 3.78 -5.52
N GLU A 180 25.37 4.64 -6.01
CA GLU A 180 24.44 5.41 -5.20
C GLU A 180 23.02 5.25 -5.77
N LEU A 181 22.05 5.03 -4.89
CA LEU A 181 20.64 4.99 -5.24
C LEU A 181 19.92 6.14 -4.52
N GLN A 182 19.39 7.08 -5.28
CA GLN A 182 18.52 8.14 -4.76
C GLN A 182 17.08 7.64 -4.78
N VAL A 183 16.42 7.67 -3.61
CA VAL A 183 15.00 7.37 -3.51
C VAL A 183 14.20 8.68 -3.52
N ASP A 184 13.45 8.92 -4.58
CA ASP A 184 12.69 10.14 -4.75
C ASP A 184 11.36 10.10 -3.97
N ARG A 185 10.86 11.29 -3.61
CA ARG A 185 9.56 11.42 -2.94
C ARG A 185 8.43 10.96 -3.84
N THR A 186 7.53 10.16 -3.29
CA THR A 186 6.34 9.72 -4.00
C THR A 186 5.09 10.27 -3.31
N PHE A 187 4.26 10.93 -4.08
CA PHE A 187 2.98 11.51 -3.65
C PHE A 187 1.84 10.57 -3.99
N TYR A 188 0.92 10.41 -3.04
CA TYR A 188 -0.27 9.57 -3.19
C TYR A 188 -1.52 10.38 -2.93
N LEU A 189 -2.52 10.23 -3.79
CA LEU A 189 -3.87 10.73 -3.60
C LEU A 189 -4.83 9.57 -3.76
N THR A 190 -5.66 9.31 -2.76
CA THR A 190 -6.67 8.25 -2.80
C THR A 190 -8.03 8.78 -2.38
N GLY A 191 -9.07 8.13 -2.82
CA GLY A 191 -10.42 8.41 -2.39
C GLY A 191 -11.40 7.35 -2.84
N GLY A 192 -12.55 7.36 -2.21
CA GLY A 192 -13.61 6.43 -2.55
C GLY A 192 -14.92 6.76 -1.86
N TYR A 193 -15.95 6.11 -2.32
CA TYR A 193 -17.31 6.28 -1.85
C TYR A 193 -18.02 4.94 -1.73
N ASN A 194 -18.85 4.76 -0.69
CA ASN A 194 -19.66 3.56 -0.51
C ASN A 194 -21.12 3.86 -0.84
N ILE A 195 -21.60 3.38 -1.98
CA ILE A 195 -22.98 3.56 -2.47
C ILE A 195 -23.80 2.36 -2.05
N GLN A 196 -24.66 2.53 -1.04
CA GLN A 196 -25.61 1.50 -0.64
C GLN A 196 -26.73 1.42 -1.66
N LEU A 197 -26.98 0.23 -2.22
CA LEU A 197 -28.09 -0.01 -3.15
C LEU A 197 -29.43 -0.17 -2.41
N ARG A 198 -30.52 -0.23 -3.17
CA ARG A 198 -31.87 -0.53 -2.61
C ARG A 198 -31.91 -1.86 -1.87
N ASN A 199 -31.17 -2.86 -2.37
CA ASN A 199 -30.93 -4.09 -1.63
C ASN A 199 -29.90 -3.81 -0.52
N PRO A 200 -30.26 -3.97 0.77
CA PRO A 200 -29.38 -3.65 1.89
C PRO A 200 -28.13 -4.54 1.96
N PHE A 201 -28.11 -5.64 1.25
CA PHE A 201 -26.95 -6.55 1.19
C PHE A 201 -25.92 -6.14 0.11
N LEU A 202 -26.29 -5.25 -0.82
CA LEU A 202 -25.46 -4.87 -1.96
C LEU A 202 -24.99 -3.42 -1.86
N SER A 203 -23.71 -3.21 -2.09
CA SER A 203 -23.13 -1.87 -2.24
C SER A 203 -22.14 -1.82 -3.41
N ILE A 204 -22.04 -0.64 -4.04
CA ILE A 204 -21.02 -0.33 -5.04
C ILE A 204 -19.99 0.57 -4.38
N GLN A 205 -18.72 0.24 -4.55
CA GLN A 205 -17.59 0.94 -3.92
C GLN A 205 -16.61 1.42 -5.00
N PRO A 206 -16.88 2.56 -5.65
CA PRO A 206 -15.90 3.22 -6.48
C PRO A 206 -14.76 3.77 -5.62
N SER A 207 -13.53 3.64 -6.11
CA SER A 207 -12.34 4.19 -5.48
C SER A 207 -11.28 4.52 -6.53
N PHE A 208 -10.32 5.34 -6.15
CA PHE A 208 -9.18 5.65 -6.99
C PHE A 208 -7.90 5.79 -6.14
N LEU A 209 -6.78 5.56 -6.79
CA LEU A 209 -5.44 5.83 -6.29
C LEU A 209 -4.63 6.48 -7.39
N VAL A 210 -4.03 7.63 -7.10
CA VAL A 210 -3.06 8.28 -7.98
C VAL A 210 -1.75 8.38 -7.22
N ARG A 211 -0.66 8.03 -7.88
CA ARG A 211 0.70 8.17 -7.36
C ARG A 211 1.59 8.86 -8.38
N SER A 212 2.53 9.67 -7.90
CA SER A 212 3.47 10.41 -8.73
C SER A 212 4.74 10.74 -7.96
N ASP A 213 5.87 10.62 -8.61
CA ASP A 213 7.18 11.13 -8.19
C ASP A 213 7.49 12.52 -8.79
N LEU A 214 6.46 13.20 -9.33
CA LEU A 214 6.52 14.46 -10.08
C LEU A 214 7.16 14.37 -11.48
N VAL A 215 7.68 13.21 -11.86
CA VAL A 215 8.21 12.92 -13.21
C VAL A 215 7.26 12.00 -13.96
N ALA A 216 6.84 10.94 -13.32
CA ALA A 216 5.87 9.98 -13.83
C ALA A 216 4.65 9.92 -12.92
N TRP A 217 3.52 9.47 -13.46
CA TRP A 217 2.32 9.24 -12.66
C TRP A 217 1.63 7.94 -13.09
N ARG A 218 0.99 7.31 -12.13
CA ARG A 218 0.06 6.19 -12.37
C ARG A 218 -1.22 6.46 -11.61
N GLY A 219 -2.36 6.23 -12.26
CA GLY A 219 -3.67 6.28 -11.65
C GLY A 219 -4.40 4.96 -11.82
N ASP A 220 -5.08 4.51 -10.77
CA ASP A 220 -5.90 3.32 -10.76
C ASP A 220 -7.33 3.72 -10.36
N VAL A 221 -8.33 3.39 -11.16
CA VAL A 221 -9.74 3.60 -10.85
C VAL A 221 -10.41 2.24 -10.71
N THR A 222 -10.98 1.97 -9.54
CA THR A 222 -11.54 0.67 -9.19
C THR A 222 -13.03 0.78 -8.87
N GLY A 223 -13.82 -0.13 -9.41
CA GLY A 223 -15.21 -0.33 -9.04
C GLY A 223 -15.40 -1.72 -8.44
N ARG A 224 -16.01 -1.80 -7.25
CA ARG A 224 -16.32 -3.08 -6.60
C ARG A 224 -17.81 -3.18 -6.32
N LEU A 225 -18.41 -4.31 -6.66
CA LEU A 225 -19.73 -4.72 -6.18
C LEU A 225 -19.54 -5.63 -4.98
N THR A 226 -20.04 -5.23 -3.84
CA THR A 226 -19.90 -5.94 -2.56
C THR A 226 -21.25 -6.45 -2.09
N TYR A 227 -21.34 -7.75 -1.81
CA TYR A 227 -22.45 -8.40 -1.12
C TYR A 227 -22.05 -8.64 0.32
N ARG A 228 -22.86 -8.16 1.27
CA ARG A 228 -22.62 -8.34 2.71
C ARG A 228 -23.86 -8.88 3.39
N HIS A 229 -23.71 -10.02 4.05
CA HIS A 229 -24.77 -10.63 4.85
C HIS A 229 -24.17 -11.14 6.16
N GLU A 230 -24.64 -10.59 7.29
CA GLU A 230 -24.10 -10.86 8.62
C GLU A 230 -22.58 -10.63 8.70
N LYS A 231 -21.82 -11.68 9.06
CA LYS A 231 -20.35 -11.66 9.16
C LYS A 231 -19.64 -12.10 7.88
N LYS A 232 -20.39 -12.28 6.78
CA LYS A 232 -19.86 -12.70 5.49
C LYS A 232 -19.92 -11.54 4.52
N MET A 233 -18.86 -11.39 3.75
CA MET A 233 -18.78 -10.42 2.66
C MET A 233 -18.14 -11.09 1.46
N LEU A 234 -18.67 -10.84 0.28
CA LEU A 234 -18.07 -11.20 -1.00
C LEU A 234 -18.00 -9.96 -1.85
N TYR A 235 -16.97 -9.83 -2.66
CA TYR A 235 -16.88 -8.77 -3.67
C TYR A 235 -16.31 -9.28 -4.98
N LEU A 236 -16.77 -8.65 -6.04
CA LEU A 236 -16.19 -8.68 -7.39
C LEU A 236 -15.85 -7.26 -7.77
N GLY A 237 -14.76 -7.05 -8.48
CA GLY A 237 -14.34 -5.73 -8.88
C GLY A 237 -13.51 -5.74 -10.15
N ALA A 238 -13.41 -4.55 -10.72
CA ALA A 238 -12.49 -4.28 -11.81
C ALA A 238 -11.79 -2.95 -11.55
N SER A 239 -10.52 -2.89 -11.92
CA SER A 239 -9.71 -1.68 -11.90
C SER A 239 -9.18 -1.39 -13.29
N TYR A 240 -9.07 -0.11 -13.60
CA TYR A 240 -8.50 0.38 -14.85
C TYR A 240 -7.37 1.36 -14.54
N SER A 241 -6.20 1.09 -15.09
CA SER A 241 -5.02 1.95 -15.04
C SER A 241 -4.75 2.48 -16.44
N PRO A 242 -5.05 3.75 -16.73
CA PRO A 242 -4.92 4.33 -18.08
C PRO A 242 -3.51 4.14 -18.66
N GLY A 243 -3.45 3.58 -19.85
CA GLY A 243 -2.20 3.32 -20.57
C GLY A 243 -1.33 2.20 -19.97
N THR A 244 -1.81 1.47 -18.97
CA THR A 244 -1.04 0.42 -18.29
C THR A 244 -1.78 -0.92 -18.32
N SER A 245 -2.98 -1.01 -17.70
CA SER A 245 -3.59 -2.31 -17.43
C SER A 245 -5.07 -2.24 -17.10
N VAL A 246 -5.70 -3.43 -17.15
CA VAL A 246 -7.02 -3.71 -16.57
C VAL A 246 -6.86 -4.85 -15.57
N THR A 247 -7.45 -4.71 -14.38
CA THR A 247 -7.34 -5.71 -13.32
C THR A 247 -8.72 -6.24 -12.94
N ALA A 248 -8.85 -7.55 -12.86
CA ALA A 248 -10.01 -8.22 -12.25
C ALA A 248 -9.71 -8.52 -10.78
N LEU A 249 -10.69 -8.29 -9.90
CA LEU A 249 -10.56 -8.50 -8.46
C LEU A 249 -11.71 -9.36 -7.95
N VAL A 250 -11.40 -10.29 -7.07
CA VAL A 250 -12.37 -11.09 -6.33
C VAL A 250 -11.89 -11.27 -4.90
N GLY A 251 -12.82 -11.30 -3.97
CA GLY A 251 -12.47 -11.59 -2.58
C GLY A 251 -13.69 -11.65 -1.69
N GLY A 252 -13.41 -11.86 -0.41
CA GLY A 252 -14.46 -11.95 0.58
C GLY A 252 -13.93 -12.00 1.99
N SER A 253 -14.82 -11.89 2.96
CA SER A 253 -14.51 -12.05 4.37
C SER A 253 -15.41 -13.08 5.03
N PHE A 254 -14.80 -13.82 5.96
CA PHE A 254 -15.47 -14.81 6.77
C PHE A 254 -14.86 -14.85 8.17
N HIS A 255 -15.65 -14.60 9.19
CA HIS A 255 -15.22 -14.61 10.61
C HIS A 255 -13.94 -13.79 10.89
N GLY A 256 -13.83 -12.58 10.30
CA GLY A 256 -12.68 -11.70 10.50
C GLY A 256 -11.49 -11.97 9.58
N ILE A 257 -11.49 -13.05 8.81
CA ILE A 257 -10.48 -13.31 7.78
C ILE A 257 -10.99 -12.74 6.46
N VAL A 258 -10.22 -11.85 5.83
CA VAL A 258 -10.46 -11.32 4.49
C VAL A 258 -9.46 -11.94 3.55
N LEU A 259 -9.94 -12.45 2.43
CA LEU A 259 -9.10 -12.98 1.36
C LEU A 259 -9.43 -12.22 0.07
N GLY A 260 -8.43 -11.90 -0.72
CA GLY A 260 -8.59 -11.28 -2.02
C GLY A 260 -7.56 -11.82 -3.00
N TYR A 261 -7.98 -11.90 -4.25
CA TYR A 261 -7.13 -12.24 -5.37
C TYR A 261 -7.39 -11.27 -6.50
N SER A 262 -6.34 -10.84 -7.18
CA SER A 262 -6.45 -10.07 -8.40
C SER A 262 -5.55 -10.60 -9.50
N TYR A 263 -6.01 -10.37 -10.73
CA TYR A 263 -5.26 -10.63 -11.93
C TYR A 263 -5.22 -9.37 -12.80
N GLU A 264 -4.02 -8.87 -13.07
CA GLU A 264 -3.79 -7.67 -13.87
C GLU A 264 -3.37 -8.04 -15.30
N PHE A 265 -4.14 -7.57 -16.28
CA PHE A 265 -3.85 -7.67 -17.69
C PHE A 265 -3.23 -6.38 -18.18
N TYR A 266 -2.01 -6.44 -18.69
CA TYR A 266 -1.37 -5.27 -19.28
C TYR A 266 -1.97 -4.97 -20.66
N THR A 267 -2.23 -3.71 -20.94
CA THR A 267 -2.84 -3.26 -22.21
C THR A 267 -1.82 -2.57 -23.11
N SER A 268 -0.62 -2.30 -22.62
CA SER A 268 0.49 -1.67 -23.35
C SER A 268 1.83 -2.34 -23.07
N GLY A 269 2.73 -2.34 -24.06
CA GLY A 269 4.11 -2.83 -23.90
C GLY A 269 4.25 -4.35 -24.10
N ILE A 270 5.08 -4.96 -23.26
CA ILE A 270 5.64 -6.34 -23.38
C ILE A 270 4.58 -7.46 -23.14
N SER A 271 3.32 -7.17 -22.94
CA SER A 271 2.52 -7.91 -21.99
C SER A 271 1.39 -8.76 -22.50
N LEU A 272 1.33 -9.11 -23.73
CA LEU A 272 0.20 -9.94 -24.24
C LEU A 272 0.22 -11.40 -23.72
N ILE A 273 1.24 -11.82 -22.98
CA ILE A 273 1.42 -13.25 -22.68
C ILE A 273 1.24 -13.56 -21.17
N ASN A 274 1.69 -12.69 -20.27
CA ASN A 274 1.68 -12.99 -18.83
C ASN A 274 1.30 -11.75 -18.01
N GLY A 275 0.21 -11.87 -17.24
CA GLY A 275 -0.27 -10.83 -16.33
C GLY A 275 0.45 -10.83 -14.99
N SER A 276 -0.08 -10.05 -14.07
CA SER A 276 0.37 -10.05 -12.67
C SER A 276 -0.70 -10.68 -11.77
N HIS A 277 -0.24 -11.41 -10.79
CA HIS A 277 -1.08 -12.05 -9.77
C HIS A 277 -0.85 -11.40 -8.43
N GLU A 278 -1.90 -11.15 -7.69
CA GLU A 278 -1.81 -10.68 -6.31
C GLU A 278 -2.72 -11.50 -5.41
N LEU A 279 -2.18 -11.95 -4.29
CA LEU A 279 -2.91 -12.57 -3.20
C LEU A 279 -2.87 -11.63 -1.99
N PHE A 280 -4.02 -11.35 -1.43
CA PHE A 280 -4.22 -10.53 -0.25
C PHE A 280 -4.89 -11.33 0.85
N VAL A 281 -4.42 -11.20 2.07
CA VAL A 281 -5.03 -11.79 3.26
C VAL A 281 -5.01 -10.75 4.39
N SER A 282 -6.10 -10.65 5.14
CA SER A 282 -6.16 -9.81 6.34
C SER A 282 -6.95 -10.51 7.43
N TYR A 283 -6.45 -10.43 8.65
CA TYR A 283 -7.18 -10.82 9.86
C TYR A 283 -7.63 -9.58 10.60
N GLN A 284 -8.93 -9.51 10.90
CA GLN A 284 -9.56 -8.36 11.55
C GLN A 284 -10.30 -8.83 12.80
N GLN A 285 -9.87 -8.35 13.96
CA GLN A 285 -10.49 -8.63 15.23
C GLN A 285 -11.08 -7.36 15.83
N ASP A 286 -12.38 -7.34 16.11
CA ASP A 286 -13.05 -6.21 16.72
C ASP A 286 -12.45 -5.85 18.08
N ILE A 287 -12.22 -4.56 18.30
CA ILE A 287 -11.69 -4.01 19.54
C ILE A 287 -12.76 -3.12 20.16
N ASN A 288 -13.01 -3.32 21.43
CA ASN A 288 -13.90 -2.45 22.19
C ASN A 288 -13.16 -1.19 22.65
N LEU A 289 -13.31 -0.09 21.91
CA LEU A 289 -12.75 1.24 22.22
C LEU A 289 -13.66 2.07 23.15
N VAL A 290 -14.61 1.45 23.84
CA VAL A 290 -15.51 2.17 24.74
C VAL A 290 -14.70 2.84 25.85
N LYS A 291 -14.92 4.18 26.02
CA LYS A 291 -14.47 4.90 27.20
C LYS A 291 -14.89 4.09 28.43
N LYS A 292 -13.94 3.57 29.20
CA LYS A 292 -14.23 3.14 30.57
C LYS A 292 -14.59 4.39 31.38
N GLY A 293 -15.87 4.76 31.35
CA GLY A 293 -16.40 5.85 32.17
C GLY A 293 -16.22 5.47 33.64
N LYS A 294 -15.98 6.46 34.49
CA LYS A 294 -15.89 6.32 35.95
C LYS A 294 -17.18 5.79 36.62
N ASN A 295 -18.29 5.68 35.89
CA ASN A 295 -19.56 5.22 36.42
C ASN A 295 -19.81 3.75 36.05
N ARG A 296 -19.28 2.84 36.83
CA ARG A 296 -19.60 1.41 36.84
C ARG A 296 -20.96 1.08 37.47
N HIS A 297 -21.76 2.06 37.90
CA HIS A 297 -23.05 1.88 38.52
C HIS A 297 -24.15 2.59 37.73
N GLN A 298 -24.49 2.08 36.55
CA GLN A 298 -25.87 2.23 36.10
C GLN A 298 -26.70 1.15 36.81
N SER A 299 -27.42 1.57 37.79
CA SER A 299 -28.48 0.79 38.38
C SER A 299 -29.45 0.35 37.28
N VAL A 300 -29.49 -0.94 37.01
CA VAL A 300 -30.57 -1.54 36.23
C VAL A 300 -31.82 -1.45 37.08
N ARG A 301 -32.62 -0.41 36.91
CA ARG A 301 -33.99 -0.43 37.38
C ARG A 301 -34.79 -1.30 36.43
N ILE A 302 -35.04 -2.51 36.84
CA ILE A 302 -36.07 -3.38 36.25
C ILE A 302 -37.41 -2.78 36.72
N LEU A 303 -38.20 -2.29 35.80
CA LEU A 303 -39.63 -2.09 35.93
C LEU A 303 -40.32 -3.08 35.02
#